data_163099a71e0207a51fa55950637513b5
#
_entry.id   163099a71e0207a51fa55950637513b5
#
_cell.length_a   1.000
_cell.length_b   1.000
_cell.length_c   1.000
_cell.angle_alpha   90.00
_cell.angle_beta   90.00
_cell.angle_gamma   90.00
#
_symmetry.space_group_name_H-M   'P 1'
#
loop_
_entity.id
_entity.type
_entity.pdbx_description
1 polymer ?
#
loop_
_entity_poly.entity_id
_entity_poly.type
_entity_poly.pdbx_seq_one_letter_code
_entity_poly.pdbx_strand_id
1 'polypeptide(L)'
;MGADENKVPNKIQSIRQNKIKNDVQNAIQIQSFLKNIKSKYILKQIFDNIEKDKVFKLINYNKSIQNRLEIGLDDYKNKFLNVIKIEIIPKINCGKDKFINYIINENKYHIFFDEETNERKTNSFSLTNRASKVKITLYFEESSLKGLFKDCECIEKINFIRFKRKDIIDMSYMFYGCTSLKEVNLSNLITDNVKDMSFMFYKCQSLTELNLSKFNTKELINMKSIFSRCSALEKIDLSNLDTRNVEDMSYMFYECYYLNDVNLSKLIVKKLKNVSYMFYGCYSIQELNLANFDLNSALIEKKLVFSGCSSLKVFKVKGYYRGDVKDMFKGCSDDLIFNLEYPKEI
;
A
#
# COMPACT_ATOMS: atom_id res chain seq x y z
N MET A 1 16.78 35.62 -29.58
CA MET A 1 16.46 34.48 -30.47
C MET A 1 15.68 33.50 -29.65
N GLY A 2 14.33 33.59 -29.68
CA GLY A 2 13.43 32.71 -28.99
C GLY A 2 13.03 31.58 -29.94
N ALA A 3 13.27 30.34 -29.55
CA ALA A 3 12.82 29.17 -30.27
C ALA A 3 11.44 28.77 -29.76
N ASP A 4 10.50 28.72 -30.66
CA ASP A 4 9.07 28.39 -30.48
C ASP A 4 8.92 26.86 -30.40
N GLU A 5 8.81 26.28 -29.17
CA GLU A 5 8.78 24.84 -28.94
C GLU A 5 7.36 24.22 -28.91
N ASN A 6 6.34 24.84 -29.50
CA ASN A 6 4.96 24.38 -29.43
C ASN A 6 4.30 24.10 -30.79
N LYS A 7 5.00 23.50 -31.76
CA LYS A 7 4.35 23.00 -33.00
C LYS A 7 4.39 21.47 -33.05
N VAL A 8 3.32 20.81 -32.52
CA VAL A 8 3.07 19.40 -32.83
C VAL A 8 2.89 19.24 -34.35
N PRO A 9 3.64 18.36 -35.02
CA PRO A 9 3.58 18.22 -36.47
C PRO A 9 2.18 17.95 -36.99
N ASN A 10 1.74 18.65 -38.02
CA ASN A 10 0.38 18.53 -38.60
C ASN A 10 -0.05 17.07 -38.91
N LYS A 11 0.90 16.19 -39.17
CA LYS A 11 0.66 14.76 -39.43
C LYS A 11 0.18 14.01 -38.21
N ILE A 12 0.63 14.37 -36.98
CA ILE A 12 0.16 13.77 -35.73
C ILE A 12 -1.24 14.27 -35.37
N GLN A 13 -1.52 15.53 -35.64
CA GLN A 13 -2.89 16.08 -35.45
C GLN A 13 -3.91 15.43 -36.39
N SER A 14 -3.57 15.21 -37.65
CA SER A 14 -4.45 14.55 -38.62
C SER A 14 -4.71 13.08 -38.26
N ILE A 15 -3.70 12.34 -37.79
CA ILE A 15 -3.85 10.96 -37.33
C ILE A 15 -4.72 10.90 -36.07
N ARG A 16 -4.57 11.81 -35.12
CA ARG A 16 -5.43 11.90 -33.92
C ARG A 16 -6.88 12.25 -34.29
N GLN A 17 -7.11 13.19 -35.19
CA GLN A 17 -8.45 13.55 -35.66
C GLN A 17 -9.15 12.42 -36.40
N ASN A 18 -8.44 11.67 -37.25
CA ASN A 18 -8.99 10.52 -37.96
C ASN A 18 -9.31 9.37 -37.01
N LYS A 19 -8.46 9.13 -36.00
CA LYS A 19 -8.73 8.13 -34.96
C LYS A 19 -9.97 8.49 -34.14
N ILE A 20 -10.11 9.76 -33.74
CA ILE A 20 -11.28 10.25 -33.00
C ILE A 20 -12.56 10.13 -33.85
N LYS A 21 -12.51 10.48 -35.12
CA LYS A 21 -13.67 10.32 -36.04
C LYS A 21 -14.09 8.86 -36.17
N ASN A 22 -13.15 7.93 -36.34
CA ASN A 22 -13.45 6.51 -36.46
C ASN A 22 -14.02 5.93 -35.14
N ASP A 23 -13.48 6.38 -34.00
CA ASP A 23 -13.96 5.95 -32.67
C ASP A 23 -15.39 6.46 -32.40
N VAL A 24 -15.72 7.69 -32.84
CA VAL A 24 -17.07 8.26 -32.74
C VAL A 24 -18.05 7.53 -33.68
N GLN A 25 -17.64 7.23 -34.91
CA GLN A 25 -18.50 6.52 -35.89
C GLN A 25 -18.81 5.08 -35.44
N ASN A 26 -17.80 4.39 -34.90
CA ASN A 26 -17.97 3.07 -34.28
C ASN A 26 -18.88 3.12 -33.04
N ALA A 27 -18.76 4.15 -32.22
CA ALA A 27 -19.60 4.34 -31.04
C ALA A 27 -21.08 4.56 -31.43
N ILE A 28 -21.35 5.31 -32.50
CA ILE A 28 -22.70 5.54 -33.03
C ILE A 28 -23.31 4.25 -33.56
N GLN A 29 -22.54 3.44 -34.31
CA GLN A 29 -23.03 2.14 -34.81
C GLN A 29 -23.32 1.17 -33.67
N ILE A 30 -22.46 1.09 -32.67
CA ILE A 30 -22.69 0.25 -31.49
C ILE A 30 -23.94 0.71 -30.72
N GLN A 31 -24.14 2.02 -30.54
CA GLN A 31 -25.35 2.55 -29.90
C GLN A 31 -26.63 2.19 -30.65
N SER A 32 -26.61 2.28 -31.97
CA SER A 32 -27.74 1.89 -32.83
C SER A 32 -28.05 0.39 -32.69
N PHE A 33 -27.03 -0.46 -32.71
CA PHE A 33 -27.16 -1.90 -32.49
C PHE A 33 -27.76 -2.23 -31.12
N LEU A 34 -27.23 -1.63 -30.05
CA LEU A 34 -27.69 -1.88 -28.69
C LEU A 34 -29.11 -1.39 -28.41
N LYS A 35 -29.61 -0.36 -29.14
CA LYS A 35 -31.01 0.08 -29.08
C LYS A 35 -31.99 -0.98 -29.56
N ASN A 36 -31.59 -1.79 -30.52
CA ASN A 36 -32.47 -2.80 -31.15
C ASN A 36 -32.55 -4.11 -30.34
N ILE A 37 -31.68 -4.30 -29.34
CA ILE A 37 -31.73 -5.48 -28.48
C ILE A 37 -32.85 -5.32 -27.46
N LYS A 38 -33.94 -6.04 -27.60
CA LYS A 38 -35.10 -5.98 -26.70
C LYS A 38 -34.87 -6.71 -25.36
N SER A 39 -34.07 -7.78 -25.36
CA SER A 39 -33.83 -8.59 -24.17
C SER A 39 -32.81 -7.95 -23.22
N LYS A 40 -33.25 -7.68 -21.99
CA LYS A 40 -32.39 -7.22 -20.89
C LYS A 40 -31.23 -8.21 -20.60
N TYR A 41 -31.51 -9.52 -20.68
CA TYR A 41 -30.55 -10.59 -20.44
C TYR A 41 -29.44 -10.60 -21.49
N ILE A 42 -29.78 -10.53 -22.78
CA ILE A 42 -28.80 -10.47 -23.87
C ILE A 42 -27.98 -9.18 -23.79
N LEU A 43 -28.63 -8.06 -23.47
CA LEU A 43 -27.94 -6.79 -23.29
C LEU A 43 -26.88 -6.89 -22.14
N LYS A 44 -27.24 -7.51 -21.02
CA LYS A 44 -26.35 -7.73 -19.91
C LYS A 44 -25.15 -8.62 -20.27
N GLN A 45 -25.38 -9.74 -20.97
CA GLN A 45 -24.30 -10.61 -21.46
C GLN A 45 -23.34 -9.90 -22.42
N ILE A 46 -23.85 -9.06 -23.33
CA ILE A 46 -23.00 -8.25 -24.20
C ILE A 46 -22.15 -7.30 -23.40
N PHE A 47 -22.71 -6.61 -22.39
CA PHE A 47 -21.97 -5.68 -21.54
C PHE A 47 -20.96 -6.38 -20.64
N ASP A 48 -21.23 -7.59 -20.20
CA ASP A 48 -20.27 -8.38 -19.40
C ASP A 48 -19.03 -8.82 -20.22
N ASN A 49 -19.16 -8.93 -21.56
CA ASN A 49 -18.11 -9.36 -22.48
C ASN A 49 -17.36 -8.23 -23.22
N ILE A 50 -17.82 -6.99 -23.14
CA ILE A 50 -17.12 -5.83 -23.73
C ILE A 50 -16.06 -5.31 -22.76
N GLU A 51 -14.93 -4.81 -23.28
CA GLU A 51 -13.93 -4.08 -22.47
C GLU A 51 -14.59 -2.94 -21.68
N LYS A 52 -14.40 -2.96 -20.40
CA LYS A 52 -15.13 -2.14 -19.41
C LYS A 52 -15.01 -0.62 -19.64
N ASP A 53 -13.86 -0.16 -20.14
CA ASP A 53 -13.67 1.26 -20.48
C ASP A 53 -14.53 1.70 -21.69
N LYS A 54 -14.81 0.79 -22.62
CA LYS A 54 -15.72 1.03 -23.75
C LYS A 54 -17.18 1.02 -23.28
N VAL A 55 -17.52 0.09 -22.40
CA VAL A 55 -18.85 0.01 -21.76
C VAL A 55 -19.17 1.30 -21.01
N PHE A 56 -18.21 1.83 -20.23
CA PHE A 56 -18.39 3.06 -19.49
C PHE A 56 -18.72 4.25 -20.39
N LYS A 57 -18.03 4.39 -21.51
CA LYS A 57 -18.34 5.45 -22.50
C LYS A 57 -19.72 5.28 -23.08
N LEU A 58 -20.16 4.04 -23.38
CA LEU A 58 -21.49 3.76 -23.93
C LEU A 58 -22.61 4.06 -22.92
N ILE A 59 -22.43 3.69 -21.66
CA ILE A 59 -23.42 3.94 -20.60
C ILE A 59 -23.49 5.42 -20.25
N ASN A 60 -22.35 6.12 -20.16
CA ASN A 60 -22.28 7.52 -19.72
C ASN A 60 -23.11 8.46 -20.61
N TYR A 61 -23.24 8.14 -21.90
CA TYR A 61 -23.96 8.96 -22.87
C TYR A 61 -25.36 8.43 -23.24
N ASN A 62 -25.83 7.32 -22.64
CA ASN A 62 -27.10 6.70 -23.06
C ASN A 62 -28.00 6.33 -21.87
N LYS A 63 -28.87 7.30 -21.50
CA LYS A 63 -29.83 7.15 -20.40
C LYS A 63 -30.85 5.99 -20.63
N SER A 64 -31.17 5.67 -21.89
CA SER A 64 -32.03 4.53 -22.23
C SER A 64 -31.38 3.18 -21.89
N ILE A 65 -30.08 3.03 -22.14
CA ILE A 65 -29.35 1.82 -21.78
C ILE A 65 -29.21 1.71 -20.26
N GLN A 66 -28.93 2.81 -19.56
CA GLN A 66 -28.87 2.84 -18.09
C GLN A 66 -30.19 2.32 -17.48
N ASN A 67 -31.31 2.86 -17.92
CA ASN A 67 -32.64 2.45 -17.42
C ASN A 67 -32.97 0.99 -17.74
N ARG A 68 -32.57 0.50 -18.89
CA ARG A 68 -32.86 -0.91 -19.32
C ARG A 68 -32.00 -1.93 -18.59
N LEU A 69 -30.77 -1.55 -18.22
CA LEU A 69 -29.88 -2.39 -17.43
C LEU A 69 -30.14 -2.27 -15.93
N GLU A 70 -30.98 -1.30 -15.52
CA GLU A 70 -31.17 -0.93 -14.11
C GLU A 70 -29.83 -0.63 -13.39
N ILE A 71 -28.86 -0.09 -14.13
CA ILE A 71 -27.54 0.26 -13.62
C ILE A 71 -27.44 1.78 -13.64
N GLY A 72 -27.40 2.39 -12.47
CA GLY A 72 -27.08 3.81 -12.33
C GLY A 72 -25.61 4.06 -12.73
N LEU A 73 -25.31 5.31 -13.11
CA LEU A 73 -23.94 5.72 -13.44
C LEU A 73 -23.01 5.48 -12.25
N ASP A 74 -23.50 5.68 -11.03
CA ASP A 74 -22.73 5.51 -9.79
C ASP A 74 -22.55 4.02 -9.44
N ASP A 75 -23.55 3.18 -9.68
CA ASP A 75 -23.43 1.71 -9.54
C ASP A 75 -22.39 1.15 -10.51
N TYR A 76 -22.37 1.67 -11.75
CA TYR A 76 -21.38 1.27 -12.74
C TYR A 76 -19.97 1.77 -12.36
N LYS A 77 -19.85 3.02 -11.91
CA LYS A 77 -18.58 3.58 -11.41
C LYS A 77 -18.05 2.74 -10.25
N ASN A 78 -18.89 2.42 -9.27
CA ASN A 78 -18.51 1.61 -8.12
C ASN A 78 -18.09 0.20 -8.54
N LYS A 79 -18.88 -0.46 -9.39
CA LYS A 79 -18.60 -1.83 -9.83
C LYS A 79 -17.37 -1.96 -10.73
N PHE A 80 -17.06 -0.96 -11.58
CA PHE A 80 -16.03 -1.09 -12.62
C PHE A 80 -14.84 -0.14 -12.48
N LEU A 81 -14.97 0.98 -11.75
CA LEU A 81 -13.84 1.88 -11.50
C LEU A 81 -13.09 1.55 -10.22
N ASN A 82 -13.75 0.90 -9.25
CA ASN A 82 -13.16 0.50 -7.97
C ASN A 82 -12.38 -0.83 -8.06
N VAL A 83 -11.87 -1.17 -9.23
CA VAL A 83 -11.10 -2.37 -9.47
C VAL A 83 -9.67 -2.21 -8.97
N ILE A 84 -9.21 -3.19 -8.19
CA ILE A 84 -7.80 -3.34 -7.82
C ILE A 84 -7.20 -4.42 -8.73
N LYS A 85 -6.12 -4.08 -9.45
CA LYS A 85 -5.33 -5.05 -10.23
C LYS A 85 -3.96 -5.22 -9.61
N ILE A 86 -3.62 -6.46 -9.31
CA ILE A 86 -2.40 -6.84 -8.62
C ILE A 86 -1.67 -7.90 -9.43
N GLU A 87 -0.36 -7.78 -9.48
CA GLU A 87 0.53 -8.81 -10.00
C GLU A 87 1.42 -9.31 -8.85
N ILE A 88 1.50 -10.63 -8.71
CA ILE A 88 2.31 -11.30 -7.70
C ILE A 88 3.34 -12.18 -8.41
N ILE A 89 4.57 -12.13 -7.95
CA ILE A 89 5.62 -13.06 -8.34
C ILE A 89 5.93 -13.93 -7.12
N PRO A 90 5.63 -15.23 -7.17
CA PRO A 90 5.98 -16.16 -6.10
C PRO A 90 7.46 -16.48 -6.10
N LYS A 91 7.99 -16.92 -4.95
CA LYS A 91 9.33 -17.49 -4.87
C LYS A 91 9.40 -18.82 -5.64
N ILE A 92 10.57 -19.14 -6.16
CA ILE A 92 10.84 -20.45 -6.78
C ILE A 92 10.60 -21.55 -5.73
N ASN A 93 9.95 -22.64 -6.17
CA ASN A 93 9.63 -23.80 -5.31
C ASN A 93 8.65 -23.50 -4.15
N CYS A 94 7.74 -22.57 -4.36
CA CYS A 94 6.59 -22.38 -3.50
C CYS A 94 5.76 -23.68 -3.41
N GLY A 95 5.46 -24.11 -2.19
CA GLY A 95 4.71 -25.35 -1.92
C GLY A 95 3.19 -25.15 -2.05
N LYS A 96 2.45 -25.65 -1.05
CA LYS A 96 0.97 -25.44 -0.95
C LYS A 96 0.65 -24.19 -0.16
N ASP A 97 1.18 -23.05 -0.60
CA ASP A 97 1.01 -21.78 0.15
C ASP A 97 -0.01 -20.87 -0.51
N LYS A 98 -0.65 -20.05 0.31
CA LYS A 98 -1.57 -19.02 -0.17
C LYS A 98 -0.81 -17.89 -0.86
N PHE A 99 -1.42 -17.29 -1.87
CA PHE A 99 -0.98 -16.04 -2.48
C PHE A 99 -1.97 -14.90 -2.25
N ILE A 100 -3.15 -15.20 -1.68
CA ILE A 100 -4.10 -14.23 -1.16
C ILE A 100 -4.86 -14.87 0.00
N ASN A 101 -5.01 -14.13 1.10
CA ASN A 101 -5.64 -14.69 2.30
C ASN A 101 -7.18 -14.60 2.26
N TYR A 102 -7.72 -13.71 1.45
CA TYR A 102 -9.14 -13.40 1.44
C TYR A 102 -9.88 -14.30 0.44
N ILE A 103 -10.80 -15.14 0.93
CA ILE A 103 -11.79 -15.84 0.09
C ILE A 103 -13.02 -14.94 0.04
N ILE A 104 -13.02 -14.03 -0.91
CA ILE A 104 -14.21 -13.24 -1.26
C ILE A 104 -15.14 -14.15 -2.09
N ASN A 105 -16.44 -13.90 -2.01
CA ASN A 105 -17.44 -14.48 -2.92
C ASN A 105 -16.85 -14.55 -4.34
N GLU A 106 -16.93 -15.72 -4.99
CA GLU A 106 -16.31 -16.06 -6.28
C GLU A 106 -16.55 -15.04 -7.39
N ASN A 107 -17.61 -14.24 -7.28
CA ASN A 107 -17.95 -13.19 -8.24
C ASN A 107 -17.19 -11.87 -8.03
N LYS A 108 -16.38 -11.76 -6.97
CA LYS A 108 -15.67 -10.53 -6.62
C LYS A 108 -14.18 -10.53 -6.98
N TYR A 109 -13.67 -11.60 -7.57
CA TYR A 109 -12.28 -11.66 -8.01
C TYR A 109 -12.07 -12.49 -9.27
N HIS A 110 -11.02 -12.18 -10.02
CA HIS A 110 -10.52 -13.00 -11.13
C HIS A 110 -9.02 -13.23 -10.93
N ILE A 111 -8.59 -14.47 -11.05
CA ILE A 111 -7.21 -14.89 -10.88
C ILE A 111 -6.75 -15.62 -12.14
N PHE A 112 -5.59 -15.20 -12.66
CA PHE A 112 -4.95 -15.79 -13.83
C PHE A 112 -3.50 -16.11 -13.49
N PHE A 113 -3.03 -17.27 -13.93
CA PHE A 113 -1.66 -17.69 -13.80
C PHE A 113 -0.91 -17.45 -15.11
N ASP A 114 0.30 -16.87 -15.01
CA ASP A 114 1.16 -16.57 -16.14
C ASP A 114 0.42 -15.81 -17.26
N GLU A 115 0.46 -16.28 -18.48
CA GLU A 115 -0.26 -15.70 -19.63
C GLU A 115 -1.54 -16.50 -19.97
N GLU A 116 -2.05 -17.31 -19.02
CA GLU A 116 -3.29 -18.06 -19.24
C GLU A 116 -4.49 -17.12 -19.44
N THR A 117 -5.38 -17.54 -20.31
CA THR A 117 -6.68 -16.88 -20.53
C THR A 117 -7.78 -17.46 -19.64
N ASN A 118 -7.55 -18.68 -19.12
CA ASN A 118 -8.51 -19.36 -18.25
C ASN A 118 -8.38 -18.86 -16.79
N GLU A 119 -9.50 -18.50 -16.22
CA GLU A 119 -9.58 -18.08 -14.84
C GLU A 119 -9.38 -19.27 -13.89
N ARG A 120 -8.60 -19.04 -12.83
CA ARG A 120 -8.38 -20.01 -11.74
C ARG A 120 -9.24 -19.66 -10.53
N LYS A 121 -9.97 -20.63 -9.99
CA LYS A 121 -10.76 -20.50 -8.75
C LYS A 121 -9.98 -21.06 -7.57
N THR A 122 -8.88 -20.39 -7.22
CA THR A 122 -7.98 -20.79 -6.15
C THR A 122 -7.35 -19.57 -5.48
N ASN A 123 -7.00 -19.67 -4.21
CA ASN A 123 -6.25 -18.67 -3.47
C ASN A 123 -4.84 -19.16 -3.07
N SER A 124 -4.45 -20.34 -3.53
CA SER A 124 -3.21 -20.99 -3.14
C SER A 124 -2.55 -21.72 -4.31
N PHE A 125 -1.25 -21.88 -4.21
CA PHE A 125 -0.48 -22.76 -5.08
C PHE A 125 -0.68 -24.23 -4.68
N SER A 126 -0.38 -25.14 -5.61
CA SER A 126 -0.31 -26.57 -5.36
C SER A 126 0.95 -27.14 -6.01
N LEU A 127 1.31 -28.38 -5.68
CA LEU A 127 2.47 -29.04 -6.29
C LEU A 127 2.36 -29.17 -7.82
N THR A 128 1.11 -29.26 -8.32
CA THR A 128 0.80 -29.39 -9.76
C THR A 128 0.42 -28.06 -10.42
N ASN A 129 0.24 -27.00 -9.63
CA ASN A 129 -0.30 -25.72 -10.09
C ASN A 129 0.68 -24.60 -9.73
N ARG A 130 1.85 -24.62 -10.37
CA ARG A 130 2.90 -23.61 -10.21
C ARG A 130 2.71 -22.50 -11.23
N ALA A 131 2.92 -21.28 -10.79
CA ALA A 131 2.93 -20.11 -11.67
C ALA A 131 4.19 -19.31 -11.43
N SER A 132 4.74 -18.70 -12.48
CA SER A 132 5.80 -17.71 -12.35
C SER A 132 5.23 -16.33 -12.01
N LYS A 133 3.95 -16.14 -12.31
CA LYS A 133 3.22 -14.89 -12.12
C LYS A 133 1.74 -15.16 -11.84
N VAL A 134 1.16 -14.41 -10.89
CA VAL A 134 -0.29 -14.42 -10.62
C VAL A 134 -0.85 -13.02 -10.85
N LYS A 135 -1.84 -12.92 -11.72
CA LYS A 135 -2.59 -11.68 -11.99
C LYS A 135 -3.93 -11.75 -11.28
N ILE A 136 -4.19 -10.81 -10.38
CA ILE A 136 -5.41 -10.76 -9.59
C ILE A 136 -6.18 -9.49 -9.94
N THR A 137 -7.47 -9.62 -10.22
CA THR A 137 -8.39 -8.49 -10.35
C THR A 137 -9.44 -8.62 -9.26
N LEU A 138 -9.51 -7.65 -8.34
CA LEU A 138 -10.47 -7.63 -7.25
C LEU A 138 -11.54 -6.59 -7.54
N TYR A 139 -12.80 -6.98 -7.34
CA TYR A 139 -13.98 -6.12 -7.34
C TYR A 139 -14.45 -5.98 -5.90
N PHE A 140 -13.78 -5.11 -5.18
CA PHE A 140 -13.91 -4.99 -3.74
C PHE A 140 -14.84 -3.82 -3.39
N GLU A 141 -15.84 -4.04 -2.55
CA GLU A 141 -16.79 -3.01 -2.11
C GLU A 141 -16.49 -2.51 -0.69
N GLU A 142 -15.74 -3.30 0.09
CA GLU A 142 -15.42 -2.99 1.47
C GLU A 142 -14.33 -1.91 1.56
N SER A 143 -14.40 -1.05 2.56
CA SER A 143 -13.42 0.01 2.82
C SER A 143 -12.19 -0.46 3.60
N SER A 144 -11.96 -1.78 3.67
CA SER A 144 -10.83 -2.38 4.38
C SER A 144 -10.09 -3.39 3.51
N LEU A 145 -8.76 -3.30 3.49
CA LEU A 145 -7.84 -4.28 2.91
C LEU A 145 -7.10 -5.07 4.00
N LYS A 146 -7.66 -5.08 5.20
CA LYS A 146 -7.09 -5.77 6.35
C LYS A 146 -6.75 -7.21 6.04
N GLY A 147 -5.47 -7.56 6.22
CA GLY A 147 -4.98 -8.92 6.06
C GLY A 147 -5.09 -9.51 4.65
N LEU A 148 -5.19 -8.68 3.58
CA LEU A 148 -5.38 -9.16 2.19
C LEU A 148 -4.37 -10.23 1.79
N PHE A 149 -3.09 -10.08 2.19
CA PHE A 149 -2.00 -11.02 1.94
C PHE A 149 -1.44 -11.63 3.23
N LYS A 150 -2.21 -11.59 4.32
CA LYS A 150 -1.75 -12.13 5.61
C LYS A 150 -1.32 -13.58 5.49
N ASP A 151 -0.11 -13.89 6.01
CA ASP A 151 0.50 -15.22 6.01
C ASP A 151 0.66 -15.85 4.61
N CYS A 152 0.83 -15.00 3.57
CA CYS A 152 1.17 -15.45 2.22
C CYS A 152 2.70 -15.53 2.08
N GLU A 153 3.30 -16.58 2.63
CA GLU A 153 4.74 -16.74 2.77
C GLU A 153 5.49 -16.96 1.46
N CYS A 154 4.77 -17.36 0.42
CA CYS A 154 5.31 -17.62 -0.91
C CYS A 154 5.54 -16.41 -1.78
N ILE A 155 5.03 -15.25 -1.40
CA ILE A 155 5.11 -14.06 -2.23
C ILE A 155 6.52 -13.47 -2.15
N GLU A 156 7.19 -13.34 -3.30
CA GLU A 156 8.48 -12.67 -3.41
C GLU A 156 8.34 -11.21 -3.82
N LYS A 157 7.42 -10.92 -4.77
CA LYS A 157 7.14 -9.55 -5.22
C LYS A 157 5.66 -9.30 -5.39
N ILE A 158 5.23 -8.08 -5.07
CA ILE A 158 3.86 -7.58 -5.29
C ILE A 158 3.90 -6.25 -6.04
N ASN A 159 3.07 -6.13 -7.07
CA ASN A 159 2.89 -4.89 -7.80
C ASN A 159 1.40 -4.52 -7.91
N PHE A 160 1.01 -3.37 -7.39
CA PHE A 160 -0.32 -2.80 -7.57
C PHE A 160 -0.39 -2.08 -8.92
N ILE A 161 -0.81 -2.81 -9.98
CA ILE A 161 -0.92 -2.27 -11.36
C ILE A 161 -1.96 -1.15 -11.44
N ARG A 162 -3.09 -1.34 -10.75
CA ARG A 162 -4.19 -0.37 -10.69
C ARG A 162 -4.81 -0.36 -9.31
N PHE A 163 -4.88 0.83 -8.72
CA PHE A 163 -5.58 1.05 -7.46
C PHE A 163 -6.26 2.42 -7.53
N LYS A 164 -7.58 2.46 -7.63
CA LYS A 164 -8.35 3.72 -7.73
C LYS A 164 -9.33 3.93 -6.57
N ARG A 165 -9.21 3.11 -5.53
CA ARG A 165 -10.02 3.20 -4.33
C ARG A 165 -9.52 4.30 -3.42
N LYS A 166 -10.37 5.30 -3.14
CA LYS A 166 -10.08 6.38 -2.19
C LYS A 166 -10.77 6.18 -0.83
N ASP A 167 -11.66 5.22 -0.74
CA ASP A 167 -12.52 4.94 0.41
C ASP A 167 -11.94 3.92 1.39
N ILE A 168 -10.69 3.49 1.17
CA ILE A 168 -10.01 2.56 2.07
C ILE A 168 -9.60 3.28 3.35
N ILE A 169 -10.03 2.74 4.50
CA ILE A 169 -9.73 3.29 5.83
C ILE A 169 -8.84 2.38 6.69
N ASP A 170 -8.74 1.09 6.35
CA ASP A 170 -8.00 0.09 7.10
C ASP A 170 -7.12 -0.76 6.17
N MET A 171 -5.80 -0.71 6.39
CA MET A 171 -4.78 -1.53 5.73
C MET A 171 -3.97 -2.35 6.74
N SER A 172 -4.52 -2.52 7.97
CA SER A 172 -3.85 -3.30 9.01
C SER A 172 -3.62 -4.74 8.58
N TYR A 173 -2.49 -5.32 8.99
CA TYR A 173 -2.11 -6.72 8.68
C TYR A 173 -1.99 -7.05 7.18
N MET A 174 -2.00 -6.07 6.27
CA MET A 174 -2.13 -6.33 4.82
C MET A 174 -1.08 -7.31 4.28
N PHE A 175 0.18 -7.20 4.71
CA PHE A 175 1.29 -8.09 4.35
C PHE A 175 1.87 -8.82 5.57
N TYR A 176 1.11 -8.93 6.66
CA TYR A 176 1.54 -9.64 7.88
C TYR A 176 2.02 -11.05 7.55
N GLY A 177 3.22 -11.41 7.98
CA GLY A 177 3.76 -12.76 7.77
C GLY A 177 4.16 -13.09 6.33
N CYS A 178 4.26 -12.14 5.42
CA CYS A 178 4.82 -12.35 4.08
C CYS A 178 6.35 -12.50 4.18
N THR A 179 6.82 -13.63 4.72
CA THR A 179 8.22 -13.84 5.10
C THR A 179 9.20 -13.80 3.93
N SER A 180 8.76 -14.16 2.72
CA SER A 180 9.60 -14.16 1.51
C SER A 180 9.51 -12.86 0.71
N LEU A 181 8.69 -11.88 1.13
CA LEU A 181 8.48 -10.62 0.40
C LEU A 181 9.76 -9.79 0.39
N LYS A 182 10.35 -9.62 -0.80
CA LYS A 182 11.57 -8.83 -1.05
C LYS A 182 11.25 -7.46 -1.61
N GLU A 183 10.20 -7.38 -2.44
CA GLU A 183 9.87 -6.15 -3.17
C GLU A 183 8.36 -5.94 -3.21
N VAL A 184 7.94 -4.71 -2.91
CA VAL A 184 6.54 -4.31 -3.04
C VAL A 184 6.43 -2.95 -3.69
N ASN A 185 5.74 -2.87 -4.83
CA ASN A 185 5.46 -1.59 -5.50
C ASN A 185 4.13 -1.03 -5.03
N LEU A 186 4.20 0.00 -4.19
CA LEU A 186 3.07 0.71 -3.59
C LEU A 186 2.75 2.05 -4.27
N SER A 187 3.42 2.37 -5.39
CA SER A 187 3.35 3.70 -6.02
C SER A 187 1.94 4.10 -6.48
N ASN A 188 1.10 3.11 -6.78
CA ASN A 188 -0.29 3.32 -7.17
C ASN A 188 -1.29 3.23 -6.00
N LEU A 189 -0.83 2.91 -4.79
CA LEU A 189 -1.70 2.74 -3.63
C LEU A 189 -2.18 4.12 -3.13
N ILE A 190 -3.50 4.29 -2.99
CA ILE A 190 -4.10 5.52 -2.48
C ILE A 190 -4.37 5.34 -0.99
N THR A 191 -3.78 6.20 -0.18
CA THR A 191 -3.85 6.09 1.29
C THR A 191 -4.52 7.30 1.96
N ASP A 192 -5.17 8.17 1.18
CA ASP A 192 -5.70 9.47 1.63
C ASP A 192 -6.63 9.41 2.85
N ASN A 193 -7.38 8.32 3.01
CA ASN A 193 -8.35 8.14 4.09
C ASN A 193 -7.99 7.01 5.06
N VAL A 194 -6.78 6.43 4.92
CA VAL A 194 -6.34 5.32 5.76
C VAL A 194 -6.05 5.81 7.18
N LYS A 195 -6.66 5.14 8.15
CA LYS A 195 -6.54 5.43 9.59
C LYS A 195 -5.72 4.39 10.33
N ASP A 196 -5.69 3.16 9.85
CA ASP A 196 -4.97 2.05 10.48
C ASP A 196 -4.05 1.34 9.49
N MET A 197 -2.74 1.33 9.79
CA MET A 197 -1.69 0.58 9.11
C MET A 197 -0.95 -0.35 10.09
N SER A 198 -1.55 -0.65 11.26
CA SER A 198 -0.91 -1.50 12.26
C SER A 198 -0.58 -2.88 11.71
N PHE A 199 0.59 -3.40 12.05
CA PHE A 199 1.09 -4.70 11.64
C PHE A 199 1.18 -4.91 10.11
N MET A 200 1.14 -3.83 9.31
CA MET A 200 1.03 -3.96 7.84
C MET A 200 2.15 -4.81 7.24
N PHE A 201 3.39 -4.67 7.68
CA PHE A 201 4.57 -5.42 7.23
C PHE A 201 5.18 -6.30 8.33
N TYR A 202 4.41 -6.63 9.39
CA TYR A 202 4.90 -7.46 10.49
C TYR A 202 5.46 -8.79 9.96
N LYS A 203 6.70 -9.16 10.36
CA LYS A 203 7.41 -10.36 9.89
C LYS A 203 7.65 -10.44 8.37
N CYS A 204 7.74 -9.33 7.65
CA CYS A 204 8.28 -9.33 6.28
C CYS A 204 9.81 -9.46 6.35
N GLN A 205 10.30 -10.65 6.66
CA GLN A 205 11.68 -10.93 7.06
C GLN A 205 12.69 -10.79 5.90
N SER A 206 12.24 -10.83 4.66
CA SER A 206 13.10 -10.70 3.46
C SER A 206 13.08 -9.30 2.85
N LEU A 207 12.29 -8.35 3.41
CA LEU A 207 12.16 -7.00 2.91
C LEU A 207 13.37 -6.17 3.35
N THR A 208 14.21 -5.73 2.41
CA THR A 208 15.43 -4.96 2.68
C THR A 208 15.23 -3.46 2.62
N GLU A 209 14.31 -3.01 1.79
CA GLU A 209 13.94 -1.59 1.65
C GLU A 209 12.47 -1.42 1.31
N LEU A 210 11.92 -0.24 1.60
CA LEU A 210 10.52 0.08 1.30
C LEU A 210 10.36 1.55 0.97
N ASN A 211 9.69 1.83 -0.15
CA ASN A 211 9.40 3.19 -0.59
C ASN A 211 7.97 3.59 -0.24
N LEU A 212 7.81 4.49 0.72
CA LEU A 212 6.54 5.05 1.17
C LEU A 212 6.32 6.51 0.71
N SER A 213 7.15 7.03 -0.20
CA SER A 213 7.14 8.44 -0.62
C SER A 213 5.82 8.92 -1.24
N LYS A 214 4.96 8.00 -1.69
CA LYS A 214 3.65 8.31 -2.27
C LYS A 214 2.49 8.21 -1.27
N PHE A 215 2.76 7.81 -0.03
CA PHE A 215 1.70 7.69 0.98
C PHE A 215 1.26 9.07 1.47
N ASN A 216 -0.05 9.29 1.45
CA ASN A 216 -0.69 10.40 2.15
C ASN A 216 -1.24 9.87 3.48
N THR A 217 -0.64 10.28 4.58
CA THR A 217 -0.92 9.73 5.91
C THR A 217 -1.59 10.74 6.85
N LYS A 218 -2.18 11.80 6.30
CA LYS A 218 -2.81 12.87 7.11
C LYS A 218 -3.93 12.39 8.04
N GLU A 219 -4.64 11.30 7.69
CA GLU A 219 -5.72 10.71 8.48
C GLU A 219 -5.24 9.52 9.34
N LEU A 220 -3.93 9.16 9.26
CA LEU A 220 -3.38 8.00 9.94
C LEU A 220 -3.34 8.20 11.46
N ILE A 221 -3.85 7.20 12.20
CA ILE A 221 -3.93 7.21 13.66
C ILE A 221 -3.03 6.13 14.28
N ASN A 222 -2.94 4.97 13.63
CA ASN A 222 -2.31 3.79 14.18
C ASN A 222 -1.21 3.25 13.26
N MET A 223 0.04 3.23 13.75
CA MET A 223 1.24 2.67 13.12
C MET A 223 1.88 1.57 13.97
N LYS A 224 1.15 1.03 14.97
CA LYS A 224 1.66 -0.02 15.85
C LYS A 224 2.23 -1.18 15.06
N SER A 225 3.45 -1.61 15.41
CA SER A 225 4.13 -2.79 14.83
C SER A 225 4.23 -2.80 13.31
N ILE A 226 4.12 -1.66 12.63
CA ILE A 226 4.00 -1.63 11.16
C ILE A 226 5.18 -2.33 10.47
N PHE A 227 6.42 -2.25 10.99
CA PHE A 227 7.62 -2.92 10.48
C PHE A 227 8.23 -3.91 11.48
N SER A 228 7.51 -4.26 12.55
CA SER A 228 8.02 -5.17 13.57
C SER A 228 8.45 -6.50 12.95
N ARG A 229 9.66 -6.95 13.31
CA ARG A 229 10.28 -8.19 12.79
C ARG A 229 10.55 -8.20 11.28
N CYS A 230 10.69 -7.03 10.66
CA CYS A 230 11.31 -6.90 9.34
C CYS A 230 12.82 -7.03 9.50
N SER A 231 13.28 -8.26 9.79
CA SER A 231 14.65 -8.50 10.24
C SER A 231 15.72 -8.15 9.20
N ALA A 232 15.42 -8.23 7.89
CA ALA A 232 16.32 -7.84 6.82
C ALA A 232 16.24 -6.35 6.42
N LEU A 233 15.33 -5.56 7.02
CA LEU A 233 15.18 -4.15 6.67
C LEU A 233 16.43 -3.37 7.09
N GLU A 234 17.14 -2.79 6.12
CA GLU A 234 18.40 -2.07 6.36
C GLU A 234 18.19 -0.56 6.50
N LYS A 235 17.29 -0.01 5.67
CA LYS A 235 17.04 1.44 5.64
C LYS A 235 15.56 1.75 5.41
N ILE A 236 15.09 2.87 5.97
CA ILE A 236 13.76 3.40 5.71
C ILE A 236 13.70 4.90 5.88
N ASP A 237 13.08 5.60 4.92
CA ASP A 237 12.81 7.03 5.00
C ASP A 237 11.31 7.27 5.24
N LEU A 238 10.99 7.82 6.41
CA LEU A 238 9.64 8.19 6.82
C LEU A 238 9.41 9.71 6.77
N SER A 239 10.37 10.50 6.28
CA SER A 239 10.31 11.96 6.30
C SER A 239 9.14 12.56 5.52
N ASN A 240 8.55 11.79 4.60
CA ASN A 240 7.38 12.21 3.81
C ASN A 240 6.02 11.93 4.50
N LEU A 241 6.02 11.21 5.62
CA LEU A 241 4.77 10.85 6.29
C LEU A 241 4.26 12.00 7.16
N ASP A 242 2.98 12.29 7.04
CA ASP A 242 2.28 13.19 7.96
C ASP A 242 1.80 12.38 9.18
N THR A 243 2.45 12.58 10.31
CA THR A 243 2.18 11.81 11.53
C THR A 243 1.47 12.63 12.64
N ARG A 244 0.92 13.81 12.29
CA ARG A 244 0.28 14.72 13.26
C ARG A 244 -0.88 14.09 14.02
N ASN A 245 -1.56 13.12 13.43
CA ASN A 245 -2.71 12.42 14.00
C ASN A 245 -2.36 11.05 14.57
N VAL A 246 -1.11 10.59 14.41
CA VAL A 246 -0.69 9.27 14.90
C VAL A 246 -0.64 9.26 16.42
N GLU A 247 -1.30 8.27 17.02
CA GLU A 247 -1.40 8.07 18.47
C GLU A 247 -0.54 6.90 18.96
N ASP A 248 -0.36 5.85 18.15
CA ASP A 248 0.39 4.65 18.51
C ASP A 248 1.48 4.31 17.49
N MET A 249 2.74 4.33 17.93
CA MET A 249 3.94 3.88 17.21
C MET A 249 4.65 2.76 17.98
N SER A 250 3.98 2.11 18.95
CA SER A 250 4.58 1.03 19.73
C SER A 250 5.03 -0.13 18.85
N TYR A 251 6.16 -0.73 19.18
CA TYR A 251 6.75 -1.87 18.46
C TYR A 251 7.06 -1.59 16.97
N MET A 252 7.12 -0.32 16.53
CA MET A 252 7.22 0.04 15.12
C MET A 252 8.36 -0.67 14.40
N PHE A 253 9.55 -0.74 15.00
CA PHE A 253 10.76 -1.40 14.50
C PHE A 253 11.26 -2.52 15.44
N TYR A 254 10.36 -3.10 16.24
CA TYR A 254 10.70 -4.18 17.16
C TYR A 254 11.41 -5.33 16.42
N GLU A 255 12.60 -5.73 16.85
CA GLU A 255 13.42 -6.78 16.25
C GLU A 255 13.73 -6.56 14.73
N CYS A 256 13.91 -5.31 14.30
CA CYS A 256 14.51 -4.99 13.01
C CYS A 256 16.04 -5.05 13.12
N TYR A 257 16.60 -6.25 13.10
CA TYR A 257 17.99 -6.52 13.47
C TYR A 257 19.03 -5.79 12.62
N TYR A 258 18.79 -5.67 11.31
CA TYR A 258 19.71 -5.05 10.35
C TYR A 258 19.42 -3.58 10.04
N LEU A 259 18.39 -2.99 10.68
CA LEU A 259 18.05 -1.58 10.48
C LEU A 259 19.19 -0.69 10.99
N ASN A 260 19.85 0.01 10.08
CA ASN A 260 20.98 0.88 10.37
C ASN A 260 20.74 2.35 9.98
N ASP A 261 19.80 2.63 9.07
CA ASP A 261 19.43 3.97 8.62
C ASP A 261 17.93 4.18 8.69
N VAL A 262 17.49 5.07 9.58
CA VAL A 262 16.09 5.44 9.76
C VAL A 262 15.92 6.94 9.83
N ASN A 263 15.24 7.52 8.85
CA ASN A 263 14.97 8.95 8.80
C ASN A 263 13.61 9.31 9.40
N LEU A 264 13.62 9.86 10.61
CA LEU A 264 12.43 10.33 11.35
C LEU A 264 12.40 11.86 11.48
N SER A 265 13.30 12.58 10.81
CA SER A 265 13.61 13.99 11.07
C SER A 265 12.44 14.96 10.85
N LYS A 266 11.45 14.58 10.01
CA LYS A 266 10.29 15.42 9.71
C LYS A 266 8.98 14.95 10.37
N LEU A 267 9.02 13.88 11.16
CA LEU A 267 7.81 13.40 11.83
C LEU A 267 7.29 14.44 12.84
N ILE A 268 5.98 14.66 12.82
CA ILE A 268 5.28 15.56 13.75
C ILE A 268 4.41 14.71 14.67
N VAL A 269 4.78 14.58 15.92
CA VAL A 269 4.18 13.61 16.87
C VAL A 269 3.29 14.29 17.93
N LYS A 270 2.40 15.18 17.51
CA LYS A 270 1.58 15.99 18.43
C LYS A 270 0.57 15.19 19.27
N LYS A 271 0.05 14.08 18.75
CA LYS A 271 -0.97 13.25 19.42
C LYS A 271 -0.45 11.91 19.90
N LEU A 272 0.88 11.73 19.86
CA LEU A 272 1.52 10.46 20.20
C LEU A 272 1.29 10.09 21.67
N LYS A 273 0.84 8.87 21.91
CA LYS A 273 0.52 8.31 23.24
C LYS A 273 1.40 7.13 23.60
N ASN A 274 1.93 6.38 22.61
CA ASN A 274 2.69 5.17 22.88
C ASN A 274 3.83 4.97 21.88
N VAL A 275 5.05 4.81 22.42
CA VAL A 275 6.28 4.44 21.68
C VAL A 275 6.97 3.24 22.30
N SER A 276 6.28 2.50 23.21
CA SER A 276 6.89 1.36 23.91
C SER A 276 7.44 0.35 22.92
N TYR A 277 8.66 -0.14 23.18
CA TYR A 277 9.37 -1.13 22.37
C TYR A 277 9.65 -0.71 20.92
N MET A 278 9.61 0.61 20.61
CA MET A 278 9.67 1.10 19.22
C MET A 278 10.93 0.61 18.48
N PHE A 279 12.08 0.57 19.12
CA PHE A 279 13.38 0.12 18.59
C PHE A 279 13.98 -1.06 19.35
N TYR A 280 13.16 -1.79 20.11
CA TYR A 280 13.66 -2.93 20.88
C TYR A 280 14.37 -3.94 19.97
N GLY A 281 15.63 -4.29 20.29
CA GLY A 281 16.40 -5.28 19.54
C GLY A 281 16.86 -4.82 18.15
N CYS A 282 16.92 -3.51 17.88
CA CYS A 282 17.52 -2.97 16.67
C CYS A 282 19.05 -2.94 16.81
N TYR A 283 19.70 -4.09 16.61
CA TYR A 283 21.12 -4.27 16.91
C TYR A 283 22.07 -3.41 16.07
N SER A 284 21.68 -3.06 14.84
CA SER A 284 22.56 -2.40 13.86
C SER A 284 22.47 -0.88 13.87
N ILE A 285 21.48 -0.27 14.53
CA ILE A 285 21.33 1.18 14.60
C ILE A 285 22.50 1.79 15.37
N GLN A 286 23.23 2.71 14.75
CA GLN A 286 24.36 3.42 15.37
C GLN A 286 23.98 4.83 15.82
N GLU A 287 23.07 5.48 15.12
CA GLU A 287 22.61 6.84 15.41
C GLU A 287 21.09 6.94 15.32
N LEU A 288 20.47 7.61 16.30
CA LEU A 288 19.05 7.93 16.30
C LEU A 288 18.80 9.40 16.59
N ASN A 289 18.02 10.04 15.73
CA ASN A 289 17.56 11.41 15.93
C ASN A 289 16.06 11.45 16.21
N LEU A 290 15.70 11.66 17.48
CA LEU A 290 14.34 11.79 17.98
C LEU A 290 14.08 13.19 18.56
N ALA A 291 14.77 14.23 18.07
CA ALA A 291 14.59 15.60 18.54
C ALA A 291 13.14 16.11 18.42
N ASN A 292 12.34 15.51 17.53
CA ASN A 292 10.92 15.83 17.36
C ASN A 292 10.01 15.10 18.37
N PHE A 293 10.53 14.10 19.11
CA PHE A 293 9.75 13.33 20.07
C PHE A 293 9.91 13.90 21.48
N ASP A 294 8.80 14.32 22.10
CA ASP A 294 8.84 14.72 23.51
C ASP A 294 8.77 13.51 24.43
N LEU A 295 9.91 12.80 24.54
CA LEU A 295 10.02 11.63 25.41
C LEU A 295 9.96 11.99 26.91
N ASN A 296 9.98 13.27 27.29
CA ASN A 296 9.82 13.72 28.67
C ASN A 296 8.33 13.80 29.08
N SER A 297 7.42 13.84 28.13
CA SER A 297 5.99 13.87 28.42
C SER A 297 5.56 12.66 29.24
N ALA A 298 4.88 12.90 30.37
CA ALA A 298 4.25 11.86 31.17
C ALA A 298 3.06 11.19 30.48
N LEU A 299 2.57 11.79 29.40
CA LEU A 299 1.42 11.28 28.63
C LEU A 299 1.84 10.20 27.63
N ILE A 300 3.14 10.00 27.38
CA ILE A 300 3.64 9.04 26.43
C ILE A 300 4.12 7.78 27.13
N GLU A 301 3.54 6.62 26.79
CA GLU A 301 4.05 5.31 27.18
C GLU A 301 5.35 5.01 26.41
N LYS A 302 6.41 4.62 27.13
CA LYS A 302 7.77 4.49 26.59
C LYS A 302 8.59 3.37 27.24
N LYS A 303 8.00 2.19 27.41
CA LYS A 303 8.69 1.04 27.99
C LYS A 303 9.70 0.47 26.99
N LEU A 304 10.97 0.22 27.46
CA LEU A 304 12.01 -0.53 26.73
C LEU A 304 12.21 -0.06 25.27
N VAL A 305 12.10 1.25 25.02
CA VAL A 305 12.07 1.80 23.65
C VAL A 305 13.31 1.43 22.85
N PHE A 306 14.51 1.49 23.47
CA PHE A 306 15.80 1.22 22.82
C PHE A 306 16.51 0.00 23.40
N SER A 307 15.84 -0.78 24.24
CA SER A 307 16.47 -1.96 24.86
C SER A 307 17.01 -2.91 23.80
N GLY A 308 18.27 -3.30 23.93
CA GLY A 308 18.97 -4.16 22.98
C GLY A 308 19.51 -3.47 21.72
N CYS A 309 19.51 -2.13 21.64
CA CYS A 309 20.19 -1.41 20.55
C CYS A 309 21.72 -1.41 20.79
N SER A 310 22.37 -2.56 20.67
CA SER A 310 23.75 -2.78 21.09
C SER A 310 24.80 -1.98 20.32
N SER A 311 24.49 -1.51 19.11
CA SER A 311 25.38 -0.66 18.31
C SER A 311 25.10 0.84 18.45
N LEU A 312 24.08 1.24 19.24
CA LEU A 312 23.68 2.65 19.35
C LEU A 312 24.73 3.46 20.09
N LYS A 313 25.34 4.42 19.39
CA LYS A 313 26.42 5.29 19.90
C LYS A 313 25.98 6.74 20.06
N VAL A 314 25.08 7.21 19.20
CA VAL A 314 24.62 8.60 19.18
C VAL A 314 23.11 8.67 19.29
N PHE A 315 22.64 9.37 20.32
CA PHE A 315 21.22 9.57 20.56
C PHE A 315 20.91 11.06 20.72
N LYS A 316 20.09 11.59 19.78
CA LYS A 316 19.66 12.99 19.78
C LYS A 316 18.22 13.09 20.24
N VAL A 317 17.96 13.84 21.31
CA VAL A 317 16.64 14.11 21.86
C VAL A 317 16.46 15.59 22.17
N LYS A 318 15.21 16.05 22.24
CA LYS A 318 14.88 17.39 22.68
C LYS A 318 15.00 17.54 24.21
N GLY A 319 15.97 18.34 24.67
CA GLY A 319 16.16 18.63 26.08
C GLY A 319 16.70 17.45 26.89
N TYR A 320 16.82 17.63 28.23
CA TYR A 320 17.25 16.57 29.12
C TYR A 320 16.17 15.52 29.31
N TYR A 321 16.49 14.25 29.04
CA TYR A 321 15.62 13.16 29.42
C TYR A 321 15.66 12.97 30.96
N ARG A 322 14.51 13.11 31.61
CA ARG A 322 14.38 13.03 33.10
C ARG A 322 13.76 11.72 33.58
N GLY A 323 13.47 10.79 32.70
CA GLY A 323 12.84 9.50 33.02
C GLY A 323 13.86 8.44 33.45
N ASP A 324 13.37 7.25 33.80
CA ASP A 324 14.19 6.08 34.06
C ASP A 324 14.86 5.60 32.76
N VAL A 325 16.18 5.85 32.68
CA VAL A 325 16.99 5.47 31.52
C VAL A 325 17.42 4.01 31.58
N LYS A 326 17.44 3.39 32.77
CA LYS A 326 18.03 2.06 32.98
C LYS A 326 17.35 0.99 32.14
N ASP A 327 16.04 0.94 32.18
CA ASP A 327 15.28 -0.05 31.39
C ASP A 327 15.15 0.35 29.92
N MET A 328 15.06 1.66 29.64
CA MET A 328 14.91 2.18 28.27
C MET A 328 16.10 1.83 27.39
N PHE A 329 17.35 1.90 27.92
CA PHE A 329 18.60 1.64 27.20
C PHE A 329 19.31 0.35 27.64
N LYS A 330 18.60 -0.57 28.27
CA LYS A 330 19.15 -1.86 28.68
C LYS A 330 19.76 -2.61 27.49
N GLY A 331 21.06 -2.94 27.55
CA GLY A 331 21.78 -3.64 26.50
C GLY A 331 22.11 -2.77 25.27
N CYS A 332 22.08 -1.46 25.40
CA CYS A 332 22.75 -0.54 24.47
C CYS A 332 24.25 -0.53 24.66
N SER A 333 24.99 0.15 23.76
CA SER A 333 26.43 0.36 23.88
C SER A 333 26.78 1.13 25.15
N ASP A 334 27.85 0.73 25.81
CA ASP A 334 28.41 1.48 26.97
C ASP A 334 28.99 2.84 26.53
N ASP A 335 29.34 3.01 25.26
CA ASP A 335 29.82 4.26 24.65
C ASP A 335 28.71 5.20 24.21
N LEU A 336 27.46 4.99 24.64
CA LEU A 336 26.33 5.79 24.21
C LEU A 336 26.46 7.26 24.58
N ILE A 337 26.54 8.14 23.59
CA ILE A 337 26.63 9.59 23.73
C ILE A 337 25.24 10.20 23.56
N PHE A 338 24.80 10.93 24.58
CA PHE A 338 23.55 11.71 24.51
C PHE A 338 23.86 13.12 23.99
N ASN A 339 23.47 13.40 22.74
CA ASN A 339 23.51 14.75 22.20
C ASN A 339 22.18 15.45 22.49
N LEU A 340 22.21 16.38 23.42
CA LEU A 340 21.05 17.18 23.82
C LEU A 340 20.90 18.37 22.87
N GLU A 341 19.83 18.44 22.12
CA GLU A 341 19.47 19.68 21.42
C GLU A 341 18.77 20.61 22.40
N TYR A 342 19.48 21.66 22.82
CA TYR A 342 18.83 22.75 23.54
C TYR A 342 17.93 23.53 22.57
N PRO A 343 16.69 23.88 22.94
CA PRO A 343 15.97 24.88 22.19
C PRO A 343 16.86 26.16 22.17
N LYS A 344 17.20 26.62 20.96
CA LYS A 344 17.76 27.96 20.84
C LYS A 344 16.68 28.88 21.39
N GLU A 345 16.97 29.54 22.51
CA GLU A 345 16.16 30.63 23.02
C GLU A 345 16.02 31.65 21.87
N ILE A 346 14.78 31.87 21.42
CA ILE A 346 14.41 32.92 20.44
C ILE A 346 14.08 34.16 21.26
#